data_30806355fec419aca0a20acce20718e4
#
_entry.id   30806355fec419aca0a20acce20718e4
#
_cell.length_a   1.000
_cell.length_b   1.000
_cell.length_c   1.000
_cell.angle_alpha   90.00
_cell.angle_beta   90.00
_cell.angle_gamma   90.00
#
_symmetry.space_group_name_H-M   'P 1'
#
loop_
_entity.id
_entity.type
_entity.pdbx_description
1 polymer ?
#
loop_
_entity_poly.entity_id
_entity_poly.type
_entity_poly.pdbx_seq_one_letter_code
_entity_poly.pdbx_strand_id
1 'polypeptide(L)'
;DAVDPYIVPMPLKDPATVKPQDLRVSFHTDNGIQTPTPAISQVVTTAAAVLADIGARVDEARTTGIETSYDVMMTAWNRCDPPLIKKLLRAAGTSQEESTLQWAFEAPAATDEEIVDAFTRMALCRSQMLSFMESYDVILCPVNALPAMHHGSEDGQDLRPFSYTMTYNLTGWPGAVVRGGTSPEGLPIGVQIVARPWREDIVLAVAQLLENELGGFQAPDI
;
A
#
# COMPACT_ATOMS: atom_id res chain seq x y z
N ASP A 1 -0.10 -24.14 -2.90
CA ASP A 1 -0.37 -25.36 -2.14
C ASP A 1 -1.64 -26.03 -2.69
N ALA A 2 -2.17 -27.04 -2.00
CA ALA A 2 -3.34 -27.79 -2.47
C ALA A 2 -4.65 -27.00 -2.37
N VAL A 3 -4.68 -25.89 -1.65
CA VAL A 3 -5.86 -25.06 -1.39
C VAL A 3 -5.86 -23.82 -2.28
N ASP A 4 -4.70 -23.19 -2.46
CA ASP A 4 -4.55 -22.00 -3.31
C ASP A 4 -3.64 -22.31 -4.51
N PRO A 5 -4.22 -22.38 -5.73
CA PRO A 5 -3.46 -22.72 -6.93
C PRO A 5 -2.49 -21.60 -7.38
N TYR A 6 -2.62 -20.40 -6.84
CA TYR A 6 -1.74 -19.27 -7.17
C TYR A 6 -0.49 -19.20 -6.30
N ILE A 7 -0.40 -20.01 -5.25
CA ILE A 7 0.82 -20.12 -4.44
C ILE A 7 1.91 -20.86 -5.23
N VAL A 8 2.97 -20.12 -5.53
CA VAL A 8 4.17 -20.67 -6.16
C VAL A 8 5.08 -21.21 -5.06
N PRO A 9 5.67 -22.43 -5.19
CA PRO A 9 6.59 -22.98 -4.21
C PRO A 9 7.95 -22.25 -4.29
N MET A 10 7.97 -21.03 -3.78
CA MET A 10 9.16 -20.18 -3.73
C MET A 10 9.55 -19.98 -2.27
N PRO A 11 10.73 -20.43 -1.82
CA PRO A 11 11.17 -20.20 -0.46
C PRO A 11 11.43 -18.71 -0.22
N LEU A 12 11.01 -18.21 0.93
CA LEU A 12 11.39 -16.88 1.42
C LEU A 12 12.92 -16.83 1.53
N LYS A 13 13.54 -15.83 0.91
CA LYS A 13 14.97 -15.56 1.07
C LYS A 13 15.23 -14.99 2.46
N ASP A 14 16.43 -15.22 2.98
CA ASP A 14 16.82 -14.73 4.30
C ASP A 14 17.03 -13.20 4.28
N PRO A 15 16.20 -12.40 4.99
CA PRO A 15 16.35 -10.95 5.08
C PRO A 15 17.72 -10.50 5.61
N ALA A 16 18.38 -11.32 6.46
CA ALA A 16 19.69 -10.99 7.02
C ALA A 16 20.81 -10.94 5.96
N THR A 17 20.57 -11.48 4.76
CA THR A 17 21.54 -11.43 3.66
C THR A 17 21.47 -10.14 2.86
N VAL A 18 20.44 -9.32 3.04
CA VAL A 18 20.27 -8.03 2.35
C VAL A 18 21.17 -6.98 3.01
N LYS A 19 22.03 -6.37 2.19
CA LYS A 19 22.95 -5.33 2.66
C LYS A 19 22.47 -3.96 2.19
N PRO A 20 22.45 -2.94 3.05
CA PRO A 20 22.03 -1.58 2.66
C PRO A 20 22.75 -1.07 1.42
N GLN A 21 24.07 -1.30 1.30
CA GLN A 21 24.90 -0.83 0.20
C GLN A 21 24.51 -1.40 -1.18
N ASP A 22 23.80 -2.51 -1.21
CA ASP A 22 23.34 -3.16 -2.43
C ASP A 22 21.94 -2.69 -2.85
N LEU A 23 21.27 -1.90 -1.99
CA LEU A 23 19.88 -1.44 -2.23
C LEU A 23 19.85 -0.15 -3.05
N ARG A 24 18.94 -0.16 -4.02
CA ARG A 24 18.48 1.02 -4.77
C ARG A 24 17.08 1.35 -4.30
N VAL A 25 16.94 2.46 -3.61
CA VAL A 25 15.71 2.89 -2.96
C VAL A 25 15.14 4.06 -3.75
N SER A 26 13.88 3.96 -4.17
CA SER A 26 13.11 5.15 -4.53
C SER A 26 12.25 5.58 -3.36
N PHE A 27 12.03 6.88 -3.21
CA PHE A 27 10.99 7.37 -2.31
C PHE A 27 10.19 8.48 -2.95
N HIS A 28 8.95 8.59 -2.52
CA HIS A 28 8.08 9.73 -2.86
C HIS A 28 7.19 10.07 -1.67
N THR A 29 6.95 11.35 -1.49
CA THR A 29 6.02 11.84 -0.47
C THR A 29 4.63 12.08 -1.03
N ASP A 30 4.49 12.31 -2.33
CA ASP A 30 3.22 12.56 -3.01
C ASP A 30 3.01 11.58 -4.17
N ASN A 31 1.85 10.92 -4.22
CA ASN A 31 1.51 9.97 -5.28
C ASN A 31 0.75 10.63 -6.47
N GLY A 32 0.49 11.93 -6.43
CA GLY A 32 -0.25 12.65 -7.46
C GLY A 32 -1.77 12.48 -7.39
N ILE A 33 -2.29 11.77 -6.37
CA ILE A 33 -3.72 11.55 -6.14
C ILE A 33 -4.19 12.40 -4.96
N GLN A 34 -3.45 12.34 -3.86
CA GLN A 34 -3.73 13.10 -2.65
C GLN A 34 -2.43 13.50 -1.97
N THR A 35 -2.19 14.80 -1.86
CA THR A 35 -1.02 15.33 -1.14
C THR A 35 -1.16 15.05 0.36
N PRO A 36 -0.14 14.42 0.99
CA PRO A 36 -0.19 14.13 2.41
C PRO A 36 0.10 15.38 3.27
N THR A 37 -0.18 15.27 4.57
CA THR A 37 0.20 16.32 5.52
C THR A 37 1.72 16.49 5.57
N PRO A 38 2.21 17.71 5.89
CA PRO A 38 3.66 17.95 6.01
C PRO A 38 4.37 17.01 6.98
N ALA A 39 3.71 16.62 8.08
CA ALA A 39 4.26 15.68 9.06
C ALA A 39 4.50 14.29 8.44
N ILE A 40 3.58 13.80 7.62
CA ILE A 40 3.73 12.51 6.92
C ILE A 40 4.84 12.58 5.89
N SER A 41 4.90 13.64 5.07
CA SER A 41 5.96 13.85 4.09
C SER A 41 7.34 13.89 4.77
N GLN A 42 7.46 14.59 5.90
CA GLN A 42 8.70 14.67 6.67
C GLN A 42 9.15 13.31 7.19
N VAL A 43 8.22 12.47 7.67
CA VAL A 43 8.53 11.12 8.17
C VAL A 43 9.10 10.25 7.06
N VAL A 44 8.51 10.27 5.87
CA VAL A 44 9.02 9.50 4.71
C VAL A 44 10.40 10.01 4.29
N THR A 45 10.60 11.33 4.22
CA THR A 45 11.90 11.94 3.90
C THR A 45 12.97 11.56 4.93
N THR A 46 12.63 11.55 6.22
CA THR A 46 13.54 11.12 7.29
C THR A 46 13.91 9.65 7.13
N ALA A 47 12.97 8.77 6.85
CA ALA A 47 13.25 7.35 6.62
C ALA A 47 14.17 7.13 5.40
N ALA A 48 13.95 7.90 4.33
CA ALA A 48 14.81 7.88 3.14
C ALA A 48 16.25 8.31 3.48
N ALA A 49 16.41 9.38 4.26
CA ALA A 49 17.72 9.85 4.73
C ALA A 49 18.45 8.80 5.60
N VAL A 50 17.73 8.16 6.52
CA VAL A 50 18.28 7.06 7.34
C VAL A 50 18.85 5.94 6.46
N LEU A 51 18.13 5.50 5.42
CA LEU A 51 18.64 4.46 4.52
C LEU A 51 19.88 4.94 3.74
N ALA A 52 19.92 6.21 3.34
CA ALA A 52 21.11 6.78 2.69
C ALA A 52 22.31 6.81 3.64
N ASP A 53 22.13 7.20 4.90
CA ASP A 53 23.19 7.27 5.91
C ASP A 53 23.80 5.90 6.22
N ILE A 54 23.02 4.83 6.16
CA ILE A 54 23.53 3.46 6.32
C ILE A 54 24.05 2.84 5.02
N GLY A 55 24.09 3.62 3.92
CA GLY A 55 24.80 3.29 2.69
C GLY A 55 23.94 2.84 1.51
N ALA A 56 22.60 2.88 1.58
CA ALA A 56 21.74 2.64 0.42
C ALA A 56 21.83 3.77 -0.62
N ARG A 57 21.58 3.46 -1.89
CA ARG A 57 21.40 4.48 -2.92
C ARG A 57 19.95 4.91 -2.92
N VAL A 58 19.69 6.19 -2.63
CA VAL A 58 18.34 6.70 -2.43
C VAL A 58 18.07 7.84 -3.40
N ASP A 59 17.01 7.72 -4.19
CA ASP A 59 16.54 8.73 -5.12
C ASP A 59 15.09 9.13 -4.81
N GLU A 60 14.79 10.44 -4.90
CA GLU A 60 13.41 10.89 -4.90
C GLU A 60 12.80 10.65 -6.28
N ALA A 61 11.98 9.62 -6.39
CA ALA A 61 11.36 9.20 -7.64
C ALA A 61 10.02 8.52 -7.39
N ARG A 62 9.05 8.82 -8.23
CA ARG A 62 7.71 8.25 -8.23
C ARG A 62 7.47 7.47 -9.51
N THR A 63 6.85 6.29 -9.41
CA THR A 63 6.52 5.50 -10.59
C THR A 63 5.51 6.21 -11.47
N THR A 64 5.74 6.16 -12.78
CA THR A 64 4.81 6.66 -13.79
C THR A 64 3.54 5.81 -13.80
N GLY A 65 2.39 6.45 -13.87
CA GLY A 65 1.08 5.78 -13.91
C GLY A 65 0.48 5.49 -12.53
N ILE A 66 1.19 5.74 -11.43
CA ILE A 66 0.65 5.56 -10.07
C ILE A 66 -0.61 6.41 -9.84
N GLU A 67 -0.67 7.59 -10.45
CA GLU A 67 -1.79 8.53 -10.36
C GLU A 67 -3.11 7.96 -10.90
N THR A 68 -3.05 6.94 -11.75
CA THR A 68 -4.25 6.27 -12.28
C THR A 68 -4.73 5.11 -11.41
N SER A 69 -3.92 4.66 -10.44
CA SER A 69 -4.18 3.47 -9.63
C SER A 69 -5.45 3.60 -8.79
N TYR A 70 -5.76 4.80 -8.30
CA TYR A 70 -6.96 5.07 -7.52
C TYR A 70 -8.23 4.81 -8.33
N ASP A 71 -8.33 5.38 -9.53
CA ASP A 71 -9.50 5.22 -10.39
C ASP A 71 -9.68 3.76 -10.81
N VAL A 72 -8.58 3.06 -11.10
CA VAL A 72 -8.60 1.63 -11.41
C VAL A 72 -9.10 0.82 -10.22
N MET A 73 -8.58 1.11 -9.01
CA MET A 73 -8.99 0.43 -7.79
C MET A 73 -10.46 0.69 -7.46
N MET A 74 -10.91 1.93 -7.57
CA MET A 74 -12.30 2.30 -7.32
C MET A 74 -13.26 1.67 -8.34
N THR A 75 -12.85 1.54 -9.60
CA THR A 75 -13.65 0.83 -10.61
C THR A 75 -13.76 -0.65 -10.25
N ALA A 76 -12.65 -1.32 -9.92
CA ALA A 76 -12.67 -2.71 -9.51
C ALA A 76 -13.54 -2.89 -8.25
N TRP A 77 -13.31 -2.09 -7.23
CA TRP A 77 -14.02 -2.16 -5.96
C TRP A 77 -15.52 -1.90 -6.11
N ASN A 78 -15.91 -0.80 -6.75
CA ASN A 78 -17.32 -0.41 -6.83
C ASN A 78 -18.11 -1.18 -7.90
N ARG A 79 -17.45 -1.77 -8.89
CA ARG A 79 -18.12 -2.37 -10.05
C ARG A 79 -17.93 -3.89 -10.15
N CYS A 80 -16.75 -4.41 -9.79
CA CYS A 80 -16.42 -5.81 -9.97
C CYS A 80 -16.60 -6.64 -8.69
N ASP A 81 -16.29 -6.08 -7.52
CA ASP A 81 -16.30 -6.80 -6.25
C ASP A 81 -17.69 -7.01 -5.62
N PRO A 82 -18.70 -6.11 -5.78
CA PRO A 82 -19.96 -6.23 -5.08
C PRO A 82 -20.68 -7.60 -5.24
N PRO A 83 -20.69 -8.26 -6.40
CA PRO A 83 -21.31 -9.58 -6.52
C PRO A 83 -20.65 -10.65 -5.63
N LEU A 84 -19.31 -10.62 -5.51
CA LEU A 84 -18.56 -11.53 -4.65
C LEU A 84 -18.83 -11.24 -3.18
N ILE A 85 -18.77 -9.96 -2.78
CA ILE A 85 -19.05 -9.52 -1.40
C ILE A 85 -20.46 -9.94 -0.99
N LYS A 86 -21.47 -9.70 -1.82
CA LYS A 86 -22.85 -10.14 -1.57
C LYS A 86 -22.94 -11.65 -1.34
N LYS A 87 -22.24 -12.43 -2.14
CA LYS A 87 -22.22 -13.90 -2.02
C LYS A 87 -21.58 -14.33 -0.70
N LEU A 88 -20.45 -13.74 -0.32
CA LEU A 88 -19.75 -14.07 0.92
C LEU A 88 -20.54 -13.68 2.16
N LEU A 89 -21.14 -12.49 2.20
CA LEU A 89 -21.97 -12.02 3.31
C LEU A 89 -23.20 -12.91 3.50
N ARG A 90 -23.88 -13.28 2.41
CA ARG A 90 -25.01 -14.22 2.47
C ARG A 90 -24.59 -15.59 3.00
N ALA A 91 -23.44 -16.11 2.57
CA ALA A 91 -22.92 -17.39 3.06
C ALA A 91 -22.55 -17.33 4.55
N ALA A 92 -22.11 -16.18 5.04
CA ALA A 92 -21.81 -15.94 6.46
C ALA A 92 -23.06 -15.65 7.32
N GLY A 93 -24.25 -15.53 6.72
CA GLY A 93 -25.48 -15.18 7.45
C GLY A 93 -25.56 -13.71 7.87
N THR A 94 -24.68 -12.84 7.35
CA THR A 94 -24.68 -11.41 7.65
C THR A 94 -25.80 -10.70 6.92
N SER A 95 -26.66 -9.97 7.66
CA SER A 95 -27.72 -9.16 7.07
C SER A 95 -27.17 -7.87 6.45
N GLN A 96 -27.89 -7.31 5.49
CA GLN A 96 -27.54 -6.02 4.88
C GLN A 96 -27.55 -4.88 5.91
N GLU A 97 -28.44 -4.92 6.87
CA GLU A 97 -28.65 -3.88 7.89
C GLU A 97 -27.47 -3.80 8.90
N GLU A 98 -26.79 -4.91 9.12
CA GLU A 98 -25.64 -4.99 10.06
C GLU A 98 -24.29 -4.71 9.39
N SER A 99 -24.27 -4.50 8.08
CA SER A 99 -23.05 -4.46 7.31
C SER A 99 -22.56 -3.04 7.06
N THR A 100 -21.34 -2.74 7.49
CA THR A 100 -20.59 -1.57 7.03
C THR A 100 -20.29 -1.61 5.52
N LEU A 101 -20.62 -2.74 4.87
CA LEU A 101 -20.48 -2.96 3.43
C LEU A 101 -21.80 -2.77 2.69
N GLN A 102 -22.75 -1.99 3.23
CA GLN A 102 -24.05 -1.69 2.62
C GLN A 102 -23.92 -1.19 1.18
N TRP A 103 -22.89 -0.37 0.91
CA TRP A 103 -22.56 0.13 -0.43
C TRP A 103 -22.44 -1.00 -1.47
N ALA A 104 -21.94 -2.18 -1.09
CA ALA A 104 -21.81 -3.31 -1.99
C ALA A 104 -23.18 -3.88 -2.40
N PHE A 105 -24.21 -3.76 -1.55
CA PHE A 105 -25.56 -4.20 -1.87
C PHE A 105 -26.30 -3.24 -2.79
N GLU A 106 -25.98 -1.96 -2.72
CA GLU A 106 -26.59 -0.87 -3.49
C GLU A 106 -25.91 -0.66 -4.85
N ALA A 107 -24.64 -1.07 -4.99
CA ALA A 107 -23.87 -0.90 -6.21
C ALA A 107 -24.55 -1.63 -7.40
N PRO A 108 -24.73 -0.95 -8.55
CA PRO A 108 -25.20 -1.59 -9.76
C PRO A 108 -24.19 -2.62 -10.26
N ALA A 109 -24.66 -3.67 -10.91
CA ALA A 109 -23.78 -4.63 -11.56
C ALA A 109 -22.91 -3.94 -12.63
N ALA A 110 -21.65 -4.36 -12.73
CA ALA A 110 -20.79 -3.93 -13.82
C ALA A 110 -21.22 -4.56 -15.14
N THR A 111 -21.08 -3.83 -16.22
CA THR A 111 -21.20 -4.39 -17.58
C THR A 111 -19.94 -5.18 -17.94
N ASP A 112 -20.04 -6.06 -18.94
CA ASP A 112 -18.88 -6.81 -19.43
C ASP A 112 -17.77 -5.87 -19.93
N GLU A 113 -18.11 -4.74 -20.54
CA GLU A 113 -17.16 -3.74 -21.02
C GLU A 113 -16.41 -3.07 -19.85
N GLU A 114 -17.11 -2.68 -18.79
CA GLU A 114 -16.49 -2.11 -17.59
C GLU A 114 -15.53 -3.09 -16.92
N ILE A 115 -15.89 -4.38 -16.88
CA ILE A 115 -15.03 -5.43 -16.32
C ILE A 115 -13.74 -5.58 -17.15
N VAL A 116 -13.88 -5.69 -18.48
CA VAL A 116 -12.72 -5.81 -19.39
C VAL A 116 -11.82 -4.59 -19.30
N ASP A 117 -12.39 -3.38 -19.28
CA ASP A 117 -11.61 -2.13 -19.13
C ASP A 117 -10.86 -2.10 -17.80
N ALA A 118 -11.51 -2.42 -16.69
CA ALA A 118 -10.89 -2.45 -15.36
C ALA A 118 -9.69 -3.41 -15.30
N PHE A 119 -9.82 -4.62 -15.82
CA PHE A 119 -8.72 -5.60 -15.86
C PHE A 119 -7.59 -5.15 -16.80
N THR A 120 -7.92 -4.55 -17.93
CA THR A 120 -6.93 -4.04 -18.88
C THR A 120 -6.11 -2.90 -18.27
N ARG A 121 -6.76 -1.93 -17.64
CA ARG A 121 -6.11 -0.81 -16.95
C ARG A 121 -5.27 -1.28 -15.77
N MET A 122 -5.77 -2.27 -15.01
CA MET A 122 -5.02 -2.87 -13.92
C MET A 122 -3.73 -3.55 -14.41
N ALA A 123 -3.81 -4.31 -15.50
CA ALA A 123 -2.64 -4.96 -16.10
C ALA A 123 -1.61 -3.94 -16.60
N LEU A 124 -2.08 -2.85 -17.23
CA LEU A 124 -1.23 -1.77 -17.69
C LEU A 124 -0.53 -1.05 -16.52
N CYS A 125 -1.27 -0.69 -15.48
CA CYS A 125 -0.72 -0.07 -14.27
C CYS A 125 0.38 -0.95 -13.64
N ARG A 126 0.10 -2.25 -13.46
CA ARG A 126 1.09 -3.21 -12.95
C ARG A 126 2.35 -3.30 -13.81
N SER A 127 2.20 -3.30 -15.13
CA SER A 127 3.32 -3.35 -16.08
C SER A 127 4.19 -2.09 -15.98
N GLN A 128 3.58 -0.90 -15.93
CA GLN A 128 4.30 0.37 -15.78
C GLN A 128 5.09 0.42 -14.46
N MET A 129 4.47 -0.02 -13.38
CA MET A 129 5.13 -0.07 -12.07
C MET A 129 6.28 -1.09 -12.04
N LEU A 130 6.13 -2.25 -12.68
CA LEU A 130 7.21 -3.24 -12.80
C LEU A 130 8.39 -2.69 -13.60
N SER A 131 8.15 -1.96 -14.68
CA SER A 131 9.21 -1.31 -15.47
C SER A 131 9.97 -0.26 -14.64
N PHE A 132 9.28 0.53 -13.82
CA PHE A 132 9.93 1.43 -12.88
C PHE A 132 10.87 0.68 -11.91
N MET A 133 10.44 -0.47 -11.42
CA MET A 133 11.21 -1.29 -10.48
C MET A 133 12.41 -2.03 -11.13
N GLU A 134 12.67 -1.88 -12.43
CA GLU A 134 13.94 -2.31 -13.03
C GLU A 134 15.12 -1.49 -12.51
N SER A 135 14.86 -0.24 -12.14
CA SER A 135 15.87 0.68 -11.59
C SER A 135 15.98 0.64 -10.07
N TYR A 136 15.00 0.09 -9.36
CA TYR A 136 14.91 0.10 -7.90
C TYR A 136 14.59 -1.25 -7.32
N ASP A 137 14.99 -1.46 -6.07
CA ASP A 137 14.74 -2.69 -5.32
C ASP A 137 13.59 -2.52 -4.32
N VAL A 138 13.39 -1.28 -3.82
CA VAL A 138 12.37 -0.92 -2.84
C VAL A 138 11.86 0.50 -3.04
N ILE A 139 10.59 0.70 -2.72
CA ILE A 139 9.92 2.00 -2.68
C ILE A 139 9.60 2.33 -1.22
N LEU A 140 9.91 3.57 -0.79
CA LEU A 140 9.37 4.16 0.43
C LEU A 140 8.30 5.19 0.08
N CYS A 141 7.18 5.14 0.78
CA CYS A 141 6.10 6.10 0.57
C CYS A 141 5.22 6.25 1.83
N PRO A 142 4.32 7.23 1.87
CA PRO A 142 3.29 7.32 2.89
C PRO A 142 2.43 6.06 2.95
N VAL A 143 1.87 5.78 4.14
CA VAL A 143 0.83 4.76 4.32
C VAL A 143 -0.54 5.34 3.96
N ASN A 144 -0.75 6.60 4.35
CA ASN A 144 -1.96 7.36 4.14
C ASN A 144 -1.59 8.84 3.97
N ALA A 145 -2.44 9.64 3.37
CA ALA A 145 -2.22 11.09 3.28
C ALA A 145 -2.51 11.83 4.59
N LEU A 146 -3.28 11.23 5.48
CA LEU A 146 -3.72 11.80 6.76
C LEU A 146 -3.28 10.89 7.92
N PRO A 147 -3.07 11.45 9.14
CA PRO A 147 -3.01 10.66 10.36
C PRO A 147 -4.31 9.90 10.62
N ALA A 148 -4.33 9.06 11.66
CA ALA A 148 -5.55 8.34 12.06
C ALA A 148 -6.72 9.33 12.27
N MET A 149 -7.88 8.95 11.75
CA MET A 149 -9.11 9.74 11.84
C MET A 149 -9.91 9.37 13.09
N HIS A 150 -10.80 10.27 13.51
CA HIS A 150 -11.74 9.98 14.58
C HIS A 150 -12.72 8.89 14.15
N HIS A 151 -13.05 7.98 15.09
CA HIS A 151 -14.08 6.97 14.86
C HIS A 151 -15.42 7.63 14.50
N GLY A 152 -16.11 7.06 13.52
CA GLY A 152 -17.40 7.58 13.04
C GLY A 152 -17.29 8.76 12.09
N SER A 153 -16.09 9.16 11.69
CA SER A 153 -15.88 10.21 10.67
C SER A 153 -15.76 9.64 9.24
N GLU A 154 -15.95 8.33 9.07
CA GLU A 154 -15.71 7.62 7.82
C GLU A 154 -16.88 7.71 6.82
N ASP A 155 -18.08 8.05 7.29
CA ASP A 155 -19.28 8.08 6.45
C ASP A 155 -19.22 9.20 5.40
N GLY A 156 -19.28 8.79 4.15
CA GLY A 156 -19.27 9.70 3.00
C GLY A 156 -17.91 10.34 2.70
N GLN A 157 -16.83 9.81 3.23
CA GLN A 157 -15.49 10.36 3.05
C GLN A 157 -14.91 10.11 1.67
N ASP A 158 -14.06 11.04 1.28
CA ASP A 158 -13.15 10.88 0.16
C ASP A 158 -12.10 9.81 0.50
N LEU A 159 -12.04 8.74 -0.29
CA LEU A 159 -11.09 7.65 -0.09
C LEU A 159 -9.70 7.91 -0.70
N ARG A 160 -9.49 9.05 -1.37
CA ARG A 160 -8.17 9.38 -1.94
C ARG A 160 -7.02 9.39 -0.93
N PRO A 161 -7.20 9.78 0.35
CA PRO A 161 -6.13 9.65 1.34
C PRO A 161 -5.58 8.22 1.49
N PHE A 162 -6.40 7.18 1.25
CA PHE A 162 -6.01 5.76 1.31
C PHE A 162 -5.34 5.26 0.03
N SER A 163 -5.23 6.08 -1.00
CA SER A 163 -4.65 5.70 -2.30
C SER A 163 -3.24 5.12 -2.20
N TYR A 164 -2.47 5.50 -1.19
CA TYR A 164 -1.12 5.01 -0.95
C TYR A 164 -1.06 3.50 -0.70
N THR A 165 -2.00 2.95 0.06
CA THR A 165 -2.12 1.50 0.27
C THR A 165 -2.91 0.82 -0.83
N MET A 166 -3.94 1.47 -1.37
CA MET A 166 -4.76 0.93 -2.47
C MET A 166 -3.94 0.58 -3.70
N THR A 167 -2.95 1.41 -4.05
CA THR A 167 -2.04 1.15 -5.16
C THR A 167 -1.35 -0.21 -5.03
N TYR A 168 -0.87 -0.55 -3.85
CA TYR A 168 -0.15 -1.81 -3.65
C TYR A 168 -1.07 -3.00 -3.41
N ASN A 169 -2.29 -2.79 -2.93
CA ASN A 169 -3.34 -3.79 -2.98
C ASN A 169 -3.70 -4.15 -4.44
N LEU A 170 -3.76 -3.15 -5.32
CA LEU A 170 -4.00 -3.35 -6.75
C LEU A 170 -2.88 -4.15 -7.41
N THR A 171 -1.62 -3.90 -7.05
CA THR A 171 -0.47 -4.61 -7.62
C THR A 171 -0.25 -6.00 -7.01
N GLY A 172 -0.65 -6.21 -5.75
CA GLY A 172 -0.37 -7.43 -5.00
C GLY A 172 1.10 -7.57 -4.61
N TRP A 173 1.83 -6.46 -4.49
CA TRP A 173 3.24 -6.48 -4.13
C TRP A 173 3.44 -6.60 -2.63
N PRO A 174 4.54 -7.24 -2.19
CA PRO A 174 4.87 -7.32 -0.78
C PRO A 174 5.12 -5.93 -0.19
N GLY A 175 4.53 -5.66 0.96
CA GLY A 175 4.68 -4.42 1.68
C GLY A 175 4.75 -4.61 3.18
N ALA A 176 5.47 -3.74 3.86
CA ALA A 176 5.48 -3.62 5.31
C ALA A 176 5.30 -2.15 5.71
N VAL A 177 4.86 -1.94 6.93
CA VAL A 177 4.78 -0.62 7.54
C VAL A 177 5.52 -0.66 8.87
N VAL A 178 6.40 0.32 9.07
CA VAL A 178 7.06 0.56 10.36
C VAL A 178 6.70 1.94 10.87
N ARG A 179 6.71 2.13 12.19
CA ARG A 179 6.56 3.45 12.78
C ARG A 179 7.75 4.33 12.41
N GLY A 180 7.50 5.44 11.73
CA GLY A 180 8.55 6.39 11.31
C GLY A 180 8.55 7.69 12.10
N GLY A 181 7.48 7.98 12.85
CA GLY A 181 7.39 9.23 13.59
C GLY A 181 6.04 9.42 14.29
N THR A 182 5.77 10.67 14.66
CA THR A 182 4.55 11.07 15.38
C THR A 182 4.05 12.38 14.79
N SER A 183 2.74 12.52 14.63
CA SER A 183 2.11 13.77 14.20
C SER A 183 2.17 14.83 15.31
N PRO A 184 1.90 16.13 15.00
CA PRO A 184 1.79 17.16 16.02
C PRO A 184 0.74 16.89 17.10
N GLU A 185 -0.28 16.10 16.77
CA GLU A 185 -1.36 15.69 17.68
C GLU A 185 -0.98 14.46 18.54
N GLY A 186 0.22 13.92 18.38
CA GLY A 186 0.68 12.73 19.10
C GLY A 186 0.33 11.39 18.47
N LEU A 187 -0.24 11.37 17.26
CA LEU A 187 -0.62 10.14 16.58
C LEU A 187 0.58 9.50 15.86
N PRO A 188 0.72 8.17 15.87
CA PRO A 188 1.80 7.50 15.15
C PRO A 188 1.67 7.68 13.63
N ILE A 189 2.79 7.89 12.97
CA ILE A 189 2.92 7.94 11.52
C ILE A 189 3.79 6.77 11.06
N GLY A 190 3.27 5.99 10.11
CA GLY A 190 3.99 4.89 9.48
C GLY A 190 4.70 5.29 8.20
N VAL A 191 5.76 4.53 7.84
CA VAL A 191 6.37 4.52 6.51
C VAL A 191 6.06 3.20 5.86
N GLN A 192 5.57 3.24 4.63
CA GLN A 192 5.31 2.05 3.83
C GLN A 192 6.55 1.70 3.00
N ILE A 193 6.91 0.43 3.04
CA ILE A 193 8.05 -0.18 2.36
C ILE A 193 7.49 -1.20 1.40
N VAL A 194 7.77 -1.08 0.10
CA VAL A 194 7.23 -1.97 -0.93
C VAL A 194 8.35 -2.47 -1.83
N ALA A 195 8.35 -3.75 -2.17
CA ALA A 195 9.28 -4.33 -3.14
C ALA A 195 8.54 -5.04 -4.28
N ARG A 196 9.29 -5.49 -5.29
CA ARG A 196 8.74 -6.32 -6.38
C ARG A 196 8.15 -7.62 -5.85
N PRO A 197 7.25 -8.26 -6.61
CA PRO A 197 6.75 -9.59 -6.28
C PRO A 197 7.88 -10.55 -5.89
N TRP A 198 7.65 -11.35 -4.86
CA TRP A 198 8.58 -12.37 -4.35
C TRP A 198 9.87 -11.83 -3.72
N ARG A 199 9.87 -10.54 -3.32
CA ARG A 199 11.01 -9.92 -2.62
C ARG A 199 10.62 -9.46 -1.22
N GLU A 200 9.86 -10.29 -0.51
CA GLU A 200 9.54 -10.12 0.91
C GLU A 200 10.81 -10.03 1.78
N ASP A 201 11.89 -10.68 1.35
CA ASP A 201 13.22 -10.60 1.97
C ASP A 201 13.71 -9.15 2.06
N ILE A 202 13.57 -8.37 0.98
CA ILE A 202 13.96 -6.95 0.95
C ILE A 202 13.05 -6.13 1.85
N VAL A 203 11.73 -6.33 1.75
CA VAL A 203 10.76 -5.59 2.57
C VAL A 203 11.04 -5.79 4.06
N LEU A 204 11.25 -7.04 4.50
CA LEU A 204 11.54 -7.36 5.89
C LEU A 204 12.88 -6.82 6.35
N ALA A 205 13.93 -6.89 5.51
CA ALA A 205 15.23 -6.34 5.83
C ALA A 205 15.17 -4.81 6.02
N VAL A 206 14.54 -4.09 5.08
CA VAL A 206 14.41 -2.63 5.18
C VAL A 206 13.52 -2.24 6.35
N ALA A 207 12.44 -2.98 6.63
CA ALA A 207 11.61 -2.76 7.80
C ALA A 207 12.42 -2.86 9.09
N GLN A 208 13.24 -3.90 9.23
CA GLN A 208 14.09 -4.08 10.41
C GLN A 208 15.14 -2.97 10.55
N LEU A 209 15.77 -2.53 9.44
CA LEU A 209 16.73 -1.42 9.46
C LEU A 209 16.06 -0.13 9.93
N LEU A 210 14.92 0.23 9.36
CA LEU A 210 14.18 1.44 9.75
C LEU A 210 13.63 1.36 11.17
N GLU A 211 13.13 0.20 11.61
CA GLU A 211 12.66 0.02 12.98
C GLU A 211 13.77 0.24 14.01
N ASN A 212 14.98 -0.25 13.74
CA ASN A 212 16.13 -0.07 14.61
C ASN A 212 16.54 1.40 14.71
N GLU A 213 16.55 2.14 13.60
CA GLU A 213 17.02 3.53 13.53
C GLU A 213 15.97 4.56 13.95
N LEU A 214 14.67 4.27 13.77
CA LEU A 214 13.57 5.20 14.04
C LEU A 214 12.91 4.97 15.41
N GLY A 215 13.48 4.10 16.25
CA GLY A 215 13.05 3.89 17.63
C GLY A 215 11.95 2.87 17.83
N GLY A 216 11.58 2.13 16.80
CA GLY A 216 10.71 0.95 16.85
C GLY A 216 9.28 1.21 17.33
N PHE A 217 8.63 0.11 17.74
CA PHE A 217 7.27 0.15 18.29
C PHE A 217 7.23 0.92 19.62
N GLN A 218 6.25 1.77 19.78
CA GLN A 218 5.92 2.45 21.04
C GLN A 218 4.49 2.09 21.42
N ALA A 219 4.31 1.53 22.62
CA ALA A 219 2.99 1.22 23.14
C ALA A 219 2.19 2.52 23.36
N PRO A 220 0.88 2.55 23.06
CA PRO A 220 0.04 3.69 23.41
C PRO A 220 -0.12 3.80 24.93
N ASP A 221 -0.21 5.03 25.40
CA ASP A 221 -0.61 5.32 26.79
C ASP A 221 -2.13 5.15 26.91
N ILE A 222 -2.58 3.98 27.39
CA ILE A 222 -4.00 3.62 27.63
C ILE A 222 -4.22 3.31 29.10
#